data_dc12a323c6890ec625a59845d3d373dc
#
_entry.id   dc12a323c6890ec625a59845d3d373dc
#
_cell.length_a   1.000
_cell.length_b   1.000
_cell.length_c   1.000
_cell.angle_alpha   90.00
_cell.angle_beta   90.00
_cell.angle_gamma   90.00
#
_symmetry.space_group_name_H-M   'P 1'
#
loop_
_entity.id
_entity.type
_entity.pdbx_description
1 polymer ?
#
loop_
_entity_poly.entity_id
_entity_poly.type
_entity_poly.pdbx_seq_one_letter_code
_entity_poly.pdbx_strand_id
1 'polypeptide(L)'
;GQCGPAVLFLGDREACRDFRAVCGKNGLGHRVICAVTGELTTPPIQIADVSSMPDYRTIMTDIKSGRLEVEAVVIRESGPSMPEILTRELTQLYFQGVPTYTLELFFETYWRKIPLYRINHIWLFLEGFEIARTPVFERDKRALDVLLAACGLLVTAPVLALVSVAIKLTDPGPVLFWQTRVGRNREPFRIVKLRTMRSTPPPAEQTPTMGADFPDTRYTQTEDPRITRIGHFLRKTRLDEVPHLWNVLKGEMSLIGPRAEWDALVTDYEAKIPCYHFRHLVRPGITGWAQINYPYGASVEDTLRKLEYDLYYIRHFSFVMDAAIVLRTVHLMLFGKGR
;
A
#
# COMPACT_ATOMS: atom_id res chain seq x y z
N GLY A 1 -33.13 14.34 0.62
CA GLY A 1 -31.99 13.86 1.39
C GLY A 1 -30.92 14.94 1.36
N GLN A 2 -30.52 15.50 2.49
CA GLN A 2 -29.40 16.43 2.60
C GLN A 2 -28.14 15.63 2.28
N CYS A 3 -27.54 15.86 1.10
CA CYS A 3 -26.16 15.47 0.85
C CYS A 3 -25.28 16.18 1.87
N GLY A 4 -24.49 15.45 2.66
CA GLY A 4 -23.49 16.06 3.53
C GLY A 4 -22.51 16.94 2.74
N PRO A 5 -21.69 17.75 3.43
CA PRO A 5 -20.78 18.69 2.79
C PRO A 5 -19.87 18.00 1.77
N ALA A 6 -19.62 18.67 0.65
CA ALA A 6 -18.92 18.11 -0.50
C ALA A 6 -17.42 18.41 -0.46
N VAL A 7 -16.61 17.56 -1.11
CA VAL A 7 -15.21 17.83 -1.40
C VAL A 7 -15.12 18.45 -2.79
N LEU A 8 -14.59 19.67 -2.87
CA LEU A 8 -14.37 20.36 -4.14
C LEU A 8 -12.98 20.02 -4.69
N PHE A 9 -12.93 19.43 -5.88
CA PHE A 9 -11.69 19.19 -6.60
C PHE A 9 -11.49 20.19 -7.74
N LEU A 10 -10.35 20.83 -7.75
CA LEU A 10 -9.94 21.80 -8.77
C LEU A 10 -8.78 21.26 -9.59
N GLY A 11 -8.99 21.07 -10.89
CA GLY A 11 -7.97 20.53 -11.80
C GLY A 11 -8.41 20.52 -13.25
N ASP A 12 -7.61 19.91 -14.14
CA ASP A 12 -8.02 19.66 -15.51
C ASP A 12 -9.06 18.53 -15.58
N ARG A 13 -9.68 18.36 -16.76
CA ARG A 13 -10.74 17.37 -16.98
C ARG A 13 -10.31 15.93 -16.71
N GLU A 14 -9.08 15.60 -17.04
CA GLU A 14 -8.54 14.26 -16.84
C GLU A 14 -8.33 13.97 -15.35
N ALA A 15 -7.72 14.90 -14.63
CA ALA A 15 -7.53 14.80 -13.18
C ALA A 15 -8.88 14.73 -12.43
N CYS A 16 -9.88 15.50 -12.86
CA CYS A 16 -11.23 15.46 -12.31
C CYS A 16 -11.85 14.05 -12.44
N ARG A 17 -11.71 13.43 -13.62
CA ARG A 17 -12.23 12.08 -13.87
C ARG A 17 -11.55 11.04 -12.97
N ASP A 18 -10.23 11.12 -12.91
CA ASP A 18 -9.43 10.17 -12.12
C ASP A 18 -9.70 10.33 -10.62
N PHE A 19 -9.75 11.56 -10.13
CA PHE A 19 -10.05 11.83 -8.73
C PHE A 19 -11.44 11.32 -8.35
N ARG A 20 -12.46 11.57 -9.18
CA ARG A 20 -13.81 11.03 -8.97
C ARG A 20 -13.85 9.51 -8.96
N ALA A 21 -13.13 8.86 -9.89
CA ALA A 21 -13.04 7.39 -9.94
C ALA A 21 -12.39 6.81 -8.67
N VAL A 22 -11.32 7.43 -8.17
CA VAL A 22 -10.66 7.01 -6.93
C VAL A 22 -11.54 7.26 -5.72
N CYS A 23 -12.21 8.41 -5.64
CA CYS A 23 -13.16 8.72 -4.57
C CYS A 23 -14.33 7.75 -4.56
N GLY A 24 -14.83 7.35 -5.74
CA GLY A 24 -15.89 6.34 -5.86
C GLY A 24 -15.47 4.99 -5.28
N LYS A 25 -14.27 4.52 -5.60
CA LYS A 25 -13.70 3.28 -5.03
C LYS A 25 -13.50 3.34 -3.51
N ASN A 26 -13.30 4.53 -2.95
CA ASN A 26 -13.11 4.74 -1.51
C ASN A 26 -14.38 5.26 -0.77
N GLY A 27 -15.55 5.17 -1.41
CA GLY A 27 -16.85 5.51 -0.79
C GLY A 27 -17.18 7.00 -0.72
N LEU A 28 -16.39 7.87 -1.33
CA LEU A 28 -16.61 9.32 -1.36
C LEU A 28 -17.15 9.86 -2.69
N GLY A 29 -17.44 9.01 -3.67
CA GLY A 29 -17.79 9.43 -5.04
C GLY A 29 -19.02 10.33 -5.16
N HIS A 30 -20.00 10.16 -4.28
CA HIS A 30 -21.23 10.95 -4.25
C HIS A 30 -21.06 12.34 -3.60
N ARG A 31 -19.91 12.60 -2.95
CA ARG A 31 -19.60 13.85 -2.25
C ARG A 31 -18.56 14.69 -2.98
N VAL A 32 -18.13 14.28 -4.18
CA VAL A 32 -17.08 14.96 -4.94
C VAL A 32 -17.67 15.83 -6.02
N ILE A 33 -17.37 17.11 -5.94
CA ILE A 33 -17.66 18.10 -6.98
C ILE A 33 -16.36 18.45 -7.67
N CYS A 34 -16.32 18.33 -8.99
CA CYS A 34 -15.15 18.64 -9.78
C CYS A 34 -15.40 19.93 -10.58
N ALA A 35 -14.46 20.86 -10.53
CA ALA A 35 -14.48 22.07 -11.35
C ALA A 35 -13.16 22.22 -12.13
N VAL A 36 -13.27 22.66 -13.37
CA VAL A 36 -12.13 22.82 -14.28
C VAL A 36 -11.52 24.20 -14.10
N THR A 37 -10.18 24.25 -13.97
CA THR A 37 -9.42 25.48 -13.70
C THR A 37 -8.78 26.11 -14.95
N GLY A 38 -8.79 25.44 -16.11
CA GLY A 38 -8.16 25.93 -17.36
C GLY A 38 -9.12 26.64 -18.29
N GLU A 39 -8.62 27.60 -19.09
CA GLU A 39 -9.37 28.19 -20.21
C GLU A 39 -9.74 27.09 -21.22
N LEU A 40 -10.98 27.14 -21.71
CA LEU A 40 -11.53 26.27 -22.76
C LEU A 40 -10.87 26.58 -24.12
N THR A 41 -9.62 26.20 -24.32
CA THR A 41 -8.89 26.47 -25.59
C THR A 41 -9.17 25.44 -26.69
N THR A 42 -9.95 24.40 -26.43
CA THR A 42 -10.36 23.40 -27.44
C THR A 42 -11.87 23.19 -27.45
N PRO A 43 -12.51 23.14 -28.64
CA PRO A 43 -13.94 22.87 -28.76
C PRO A 43 -14.25 21.46 -28.18
N PRO A 44 -15.44 21.28 -27.58
CA PRO A 44 -15.80 20.04 -26.92
C PRO A 44 -15.91 18.90 -27.90
N ILE A 45 -15.04 17.92 -27.82
CA ILE A 45 -15.29 16.59 -28.39
C ILE A 45 -16.47 16.03 -27.59
N GLN A 46 -17.60 15.80 -28.27
CA GLN A 46 -18.82 15.25 -27.67
C GLN A 46 -18.59 13.81 -27.17
N ILE A 47 -18.16 13.66 -25.96
CA ILE A 47 -18.26 12.42 -25.19
C ILE A 47 -19.31 12.70 -24.10
N ALA A 48 -20.41 11.97 -24.13
CA ALA A 48 -21.68 12.27 -23.47
C ALA A 48 -21.65 12.45 -21.94
N ASP A 49 -20.55 12.22 -21.25
CA ASP A 49 -20.47 12.25 -19.77
C ASP A 49 -19.57 13.37 -19.21
N VAL A 50 -18.86 14.12 -20.05
CA VAL A 50 -17.86 15.12 -19.65
C VAL A 50 -18.30 16.56 -19.94
N SER A 51 -19.40 16.74 -20.69
CA SER A 51 -19.92 18.06 -21.11
C SER A 51 -20.53 18.91 -19.99
N SER A 52 -20.68 18.36 -18.77
CA SER A 52 -21.37 19.02 -17.65
C SER A 52 -20.49 19.40 -16.45
N MET A 53 -19.16 19.38 -16.59
CA MET A 53 -18.31 19.88 -15.48
C MET A 53 -18.39 21.40 -15.43
N PRO A 54 -18.88 21.98 -14.31
CA PRO A 54 -18.99 23.40 -14.18
C PRO A 54 -17.63 24.11 -14.14
N ASP A 55 -17.58 25.33 -14.63
CA ASP A 55 -16.45 26.23 -14.42
C ASP A 55 -16.32 26.56 -12.92
N TYR A 56 -15.08 26.67 -12.43
CA TYR A 56 -14.80 27.01 -11.03
C TYR A 56 -15.52 28.27 -10.56
N ARG A 57 -15.74 29.28 -11.46
CA ARG A 57 -16.44 30.53 -11.15
C ARG A 57 -17.88 30.31 -10.73
N THR A 58 -18.58 29.39 -11.39
CA THR A 58 -19.96 29.03 -11.05
C THR A 58 -19.99 28.37 -9.65
N ILE A 59 -19.11 27.44 -9.39
CA ILE A 59 -18.99 26.74 -8.08
C ILE A 59 -18.67 27.74 -6.97
N MET A 60 -17.74 28.67 -7.19
CA MET A 60 -17.37 29.68 -6.18
C MET A 60 -18.55 30.59 -5.88
N THR A 61 -19.39 30.92 -6.88
CA THR A 61 -20.61 31.70 -6.67
C THR A 61 -21.63 30.93 -5.83
N ASP A 62 -21.77 29.61 -6.06
CA ASP A 62 -22.70 28.79 -5.31
C ASP A 62 -22.25 28.61 -3.85
N ILE A 63 -20.94 28.49 -3.61
CA ILE A 63 -20.37 28.44 -2.25
C ILE A 63 -20.63 29.77 -1.52
N LYS A 64 -20.33 30.91 -2.15
CA LYS A 64 -20.53 32.25 -1.56
C LYS A 64 -21.99 32.54 -1.26
N SER A 65 -22.92 32.04 -2.06
CA SER A 65 -24.37 32.22 -1.84
C SER A 65 -24.95 31.20 -0.82
N GLY A 66 -24.15 30.32 -0.27
CA GLY A 66 -24.59 29.28 0.67
C GLY A 66 -25.43 28.16 0.04
N ARG A 67 -25.48 28.09 -1.30
CA ARG A 67 -26.18 27.00 -2.00
C ARG A 67 -25.39 25.70 -2.00
N LEU A 68 -24.07 25.77 -1.80
CA LEU A 68 -23.18 24.66 -1.78
C LEU A 68 -22.29 24.70 -0.54
N GLU A 69 -22.38 23.68 0.32
CA GLU A 69 -21.49 23.49 1.46
C GLU A 69 -20.30 22.62 1.05
N VAL A 70 -19.08 23.10 1.32
CA VAL A 70 -17.83 22.43 1.01
C VAL A 70 -17.05 22.20 2.29
N GLU A 71 -16.67 20.93 2.56
CA GLU A 71 -15.87 20.56 3.74
C GLU A 71 -14.36 20.66 3.50
N ALA A 72 -13.93 20.51 2.23
CA ALA A 72 -12.53 20.58 1.84
C ALA A 72 -12.39 20.96 0.37
N VAL A 73 -11.32 21.65 0.04
CA VAL A 73 -10.90 21.92 -1.33
C VAL A 73 -9.63 21.15 -1.63
N VAL A 74 -9.59 20.47 -2.76
CA VAL A 74 -8.40 19.73 -3.24
C VAL A 74 -7.94 20.38 -4.55
N ILE A 75 -6.67 20.76 -4.58
CA ILE A 75 -6.06 21.41 -5.74
C ILE A 75 -5.05 20.47 -6.37
N ARG A 76 -5.11 20.33 -7.68
CA ARG A 76 -4.05 19.68 -8.43
C ARG A 76 -2.91 20.68 -8.68
N GLU A 77 -1.77 20.41 -8.07
CA GLU A 77 -0.54 21.19 -8.24
C GLU A 77 0.23 20.74 -9.49
N SER A 78 -0.27 21.01 -10.69
CA SER A 78 0.51 20.78 -11.90
C SER A 78 -0.08 21.53 -13.08
N GLY A 79 0.01 22.82 -13.01
CA GLY A 79 -0.34 23.66 -14.15
C GLY A 79 0.34 25.01 -14.05
N PRO A 80 0.57 25.68 -15.18
CA PRO A 80 1.05 27.03 -15.17
C PRO A 80 0.06 27.90 -14.39
N SER A 81 0.55 28.58 -13.39
CA SER A 81 -0.07 29.64 -12.61
C SER A 81 -1.61 29.57 -12.48
N MET A 82 -2.05 29.11 -11.32
CA MET A 82 -3.46 29.26 -10.90
C MET A 82 -3.91 30.71 -11.11
N PRO A 83 -5.10 30.96 -11.68
CA PRO A 83 -5.59 32.31 -11.86
C PRO A 83 -5.58 33.11 -10.55
N GLU A 84 -5.08 34.32 -10.55
CA GLU A 84 -4.94 35.14 -9.33
C GLU A 84 -6.29 35.31 -8.60
N ILE A 85 -7.39 35.43 -9.36
CA ILE A 85 -8.75 35.49 -8.84
C ILE A 85 -9.07 34.22 -8.03
N LEU A 86 -8.78 33.06 -8.57
CA LEU A 86 -9.02 31.76 -7.88
C LEU A 86 -8.18 31.64 -6.60
N THR A 87 -6.92 32.05 -6.66
CA THR A 87 -6.03 32.04 -5.48
C THR A 87 -6.62 32.92 -4.36
N ARG A 88 -7.14 34.10 -4.70
CA ARG A 88 -7.76 35.00 -3.73
C ARG A 88 -9.02 34.38 -3.11
N GLU A 89 -9.86 33.76 -3.93
CA GLU A 89 -11.10 33.11 -3.46
C GLU A 89 -10.83 31.92 -2.57
N LEU A 90 -9.84 31.08 -2.92
CA LEU A 90 -9.40 29.94 -2.10
C LEU A 90 -8.82 30.42 -0.77
N THR A 91 -8.05 31.50 -0.78
CA THR A 91 -7.52 32.11 0.44
C THR A 91 -8.65 32.56 1.37
N GLN A 92 -9.71 33.16 0.82
CA GLN A 92 -10.89 33.53 1.61
C GLN A 92 -11.60 32.33 2.21
N LEU A 93 -11.82 31.26 1.44
CA LEU A 93 -12.40 30.02 1.93
C LEU A 93 -11.56 29.37 3.04
N TYR A 94 -10.24 29.37 2.88
CA TYR A 94 -9.32 28.86 3.90
C TYR A 94 -9.47 29.62 5.22
N PHE A 95 -9.52 30.95 5.18
CA PHE A 95 -9.73 31.77 6.38
C PHE A 95 -11.16 31.65 6.97
N GLN A 96 -12.13 31.18 6.18
CA GLN A 96 -13.47 30.83 6.64
C GLN A 96 -13.53 29.43 7.29
N GLY A 97 -12.40 28.70 7.35
CA GLY A 97 -12.31 27.38 7.98
C GLY A 97 -12.47 26.21 7.02
N VAL A 98 -12.51 26.42 5.71
CA VAL A 98 -12.51 25.34 4.72
C VAL A 98 -11.06 24.95 4.37
N PRO A 99 -10.58 23.79 4.80
CA PRO A 99 -9.21 23.39 4.56
C PRO A 99 -8.97 23.15 3.07
N THR A 100 -7.81 23.62 2.61
CA THR A 100 -7.36 23.44 1.23
C THR A 100 -6.16 22.50 1.22
N TYR A 101 -6.22 21.46 0.40
CA TYR A 101 -5.22 20.42 0.29
C TYR A 101 -4.63 20.37 -1.12
N THR A 102 -3.35 20.02 -1.25
CA THR A 102 -2.84 19.42 -2.49
C THR A 102 -3.43 18.02 -2.63
N LEU A 103 -3.36 17.44 -3.84
CA LEU A 103 -3.85 16.08 -4.08
C LEU A 103 -3.17 15.08 -3.14
N GLU A 104 -1.85 15.19 -2.99
CA GLU A 104 -1.03 14.34 -2.15
C GLU A 104 -1.42 14.45 -0.67
N LEU A 105 -1.53 15.67 -0.16
CA LEU A 105 -1.88 15.92 1.23
C LEU A 105 -3.31 15.43 1.56
N PHE A 106 -4.23 15.53 0.58
CA PHE A 106 -5.58 14.97 0.74
C PHE A 106 -5.54 13.44 0.88
N PHE A 107 -4.78 12.76 0.01
CA PHE A 107 -4.62 11.30 0.09
C PHE A 107 -3.95 10.85 1.40
N GLU A 108 -2.96 11.60 1.87
CA GLU A 108 -2.30 11.32 3.16
C GLU A 108 -3.25 11.52 4.34
N THR A 109 -4.03 12.58 4.33
CA THR A 109 -4.95 12.93 5.44
C THR A 109 -6.14 11.98 5.51
N TYR A 110 -6.81 11.74 4.38
CA TYR A 110 -8.06 10.97 4.36
C TYR A 110 -7.87 9.47 4.19
N TRP A 111 -6.88 9.05 3.39
CA TRP A 111 -6.69 7.62 3.07
C TRP A 111 -5.38 7.03 3.57
N ARG A 112 -4.52 7.85 4.19
CA ARG A 112 -3.24 7.44 4.75
C ARG A 112 -2.40 6.63 3.76
N LYS A 113 -2.29 7.15 2.53
CA LYS A 113 -1.50 6.60 1.43
C LYS A 113 -0.99 7.73 0.53
N ILE A 114 0.04 7.45 -0.27
CA ILE A 114 0.66 8.41 -1.18
C ILE A 114 0.27 8.05 -2.61
N PRO A 115 -0.38 8.94 -3.40
CA PRO A 115 -0.87 8.64 -4.76
C PRO A 115 0.28 8.62 -5.78
N LEU A 116 0.83 7.45 -6.10
CA LEU A 116 1.98 7.31 -7.00
C LEU A 116 1.70 7.60 -8.47
N TYR A 117 0.49 7.40 -8.93
CA TYR A 117 0.11 7.54 -10.34
C TYR A 117 0.13 8.98 -10.88
N ARG A 118 0.28 9.97 -10.01
CA ARG A 118 0.26 11.41 -10.32
C ARG A 118 1.45 12.17 -9.74
N ILE A 119 2.37 11.48 -9.05
CA ILE A 119 3.53 12.14 -8.46
C ILE A 119 4.47 12.60 -9.56
N ASN A 120 4.68 13.89 -9.64
CA ASN A 120 5.85 14.44 -10.28
C ASN A 120 7.07 14.05 -9.42
N HIS A 121 8.15 13.53 -10.01
CA HIS A 121 9.39 13.20 -9.28
C HIS A 121 9.91 14.37 -8.43
N ILE A 122 9.56 15.59 -8.80
CA ILE A 122 9.89 16.82 -8.06
C ILE A 122 9.17 16.89 -6.70
N TRP A 123 7.99 16.29 -6.55
CA TRP A 123 7.25 16.29 -5.27
C TRP A 123 8.07 15.67 -4.13
N LEU A 124 8.82 14.61 -4.39
CA LEU A 124 9.71 13.99 -3.42
C LEU A 124 10.76 14.96 -2.87
N PHE A 125 11.13 15.98 -3.64
CA PHE A 125 12.10 17.00 -3.25
C PHE A 125 11.44 18.27 -2.69
N LEU A 126 10.27 18.66 -3.18
CA LEU A 126 9.61 19.91 -2.78
C LEU A 126 8.93 19.81 -1.42
N GLU A 127 8.27 18.70 -1.11
CA GLU A 127 7.62 18.48 0.20
C GLU A 127 8.52 17.77 1.21
N GLY A 128 9.81 17.57 0.88
CA GLY A 128 10.74 16.85 1.73
C GLY A 128 10.20 15.48 2.10
N PHE A 129 10.43 14.47 1.27
CA PHE A 129 10.21 13.09 1.68
C PHE A 129 11.22 12.77 2.78
N GLU A 130 11.03 13.40 3.93
CA GLU A 130 11.79 13.05 5.11
C GLU A 130 11.31 11.68 5.55
N ILE A 131 12.25 10.74 5.54
CA ILE A 131 12.02 9.47 6.22
C ILE A 131 11.88 9.82 7.69
N ALA A 132 10.81 9.37 8.36
CA ALA A 132 10.55 9.65 9.77
C ALA A 132 11.61 8.98 10.68
N ARG A 133 12.89 9.27 10.42
CA ARG A 133 14.03 8.61 11.03
C ARG A 133 14.83 9.58 11.91
N THR A 134 14.61 9.49 13.20
CA THR A 134 15.67 9.91 14.12
C THR A 134 16.52 8.69 14.48
N PRO A 135 17.85 8.81 14.61
CA PRO A 135 18.72 7.70 15.02
C PRO A 135 18.28 7.06 16.35
N VAL A 136 17.68 7.85 17.24
CA VAL A 136 17.13 7.41 18.53
C VAL A 136 15.96 6.46 18.28
N PHE A 137 14.99 6.88 17.47
CA PHE A 137 13.82 6.05 17.15
C PHE A 137 14.21 4.71 16.51
N GLU A 138 15.17 4.71 15.56
CA GLU A 138 15.63 3.46 14.93
C GLU A 138 16.28 2.49 15.92
N ARG A 139 17.02 3.03 16.90
CA ARG A 139 17.66 2.23 17.96
C ARG A 139 16.61 1.62 18.90
N ASP A 140 15.65 2.44 19.34
CA ASP A 140 14.59 2.00 20.24
C ASP A 140 13.68 0.99 19.59
N LYS A 141 13.28 1.25 18.32
CA LYS A 141 12.52 0.29 17.51
C LYS A 141 13.29 -1.02 17.36
N ARG A 142 14.59 -0.96 17.11
CA ARG A 142 15.42 -2.17 16.99
C ARG A 142 15.50 -2.95 18.30
N ALA A 143 15.64 -2.29 19.43
CA ALA A 143 15.65 -2.94 20.74
C ALA A 143 14.31 -3.64 21.00
N LEU A 144 13.20 -2.97 20.71
CA LEU A 144 11.85 -3.54 20.82
C LEU A 144 11.64 -4.73 19.88
N ASP A 145 12.06 -4.63 18.61
CA ASP A 145 12.01 -5.72 17.63
C ASP A 145 12.75 -6.96 18.15
N VAL A 146 13.97 -6.79 18.68
CA VAL A 146 14.77 -7.89 19.22
C VAL A 146 14.10 -8.52 20.43
N LEU A 147 13.64 -7.70 21.38
CA LEU A 147 12.99 -8.19 22.58
C LEU A 147 11.72 -8.99 22.24
N LEU A 148 10.84 -8.43 21.43
CA LEU A 148 9.59 -9.08 21.06
C LEU A 148 9.83 -10.33 20.19
N ALA A 149 10.81 -10.31 19.29
CA ALA A 149 11.17 -11.47 18.48
C ALA A 149 11.74 -12.60 19.33
N ALA A 150 12.61 -12.29 20.30
CA ALA A 150 13.16 -13.28 21.22
C ALA A 150 12.06 -13.91 22.09
N CYS A 151 11.22 -13.09 22.70
CA CYS A 151 10.06 -13.56 23.47
C CYS A 151 9.11 -14.41 22.60
N GLY A 152 8.80 -13.95 21.39
CA GLY A 152 7.95 -14.66 20.45
C GLY A 152 8.49 -16.04 20.08
N LEU A 153 9.78 -16.15 19.77
CA LEU A 153 10.42 -17.44 19.49
C LEU A 153 10.43 -18.36 20.71
N LEU A 154 10.71 -17.84 21.89
CA LEU A 154 10.71 -18.62 23.12
C LEU A 154 9.31 -19.20 23.41
N VAL A 155 8.27 -18.38 23.32
CA VAL A 155 6.90 -18.81 23.56
C VAL A 155 6.39 -19.79 22.51
N THR A 156 6.78 -19.58 21.24
CA THR A 156 6.34 -20.45 20.14
C THR A 156 7.21 -21.67 19.92
N ALA A 157 8.38 -21.77 20.55
CA ALA A 157 9.32 -22.89 20.40
C ALA A 157 8.68 -24.28 20.57
N PRO A 158 7.89 -24.56 21.61
CA PRO A 158 7.27 -25.88 21.75
C PRO A 158 6.28 -26.20 20.61
N VAL A 159 5.52 -25.20 20.15
CA VAL A 159 4.60 -25.35 19.01
C VAL A 159 5.38 -25.59 17.72
N LEU A 160 6.45 -24.83 17.50
CA LEU A 160 7.32 -25.02 16.33
C LEU A 160 7.96 -26.41 16.31
N ALA A 161 8.35 -26.94 17.46
CA ALA A 161 8.89 -28.31 17.57
C ALA A 161 7.84 -29.35 17.16
N LEU A 162 6.62 -29.27 17.70
CA LEU A 162 5.52 -30.17 17.35
C LEU A 162 5.16 -30.10 15.85
N VAL A 163 5.04 -28.89 15.32
CA VAL A 163 4.76 -28.65 13.90
C VAL A 163 5.89 -29.19 13.01
N SER A 164 7.14 -29.04 13.44
CA SER A 164 8.31 -29.57 12.71
C SER A 164 8.25 -31.09 12.58
N VAL A 165 7.89 -31.80 13.65
CA VAL A 165 7.68 -33.25 13.62
C VAL A 165 6.53 -33.60 12.67
N ALA A 166 5.40 -32.88 12.76
CA ALA A 166 4.25 -33.13 11.88
C ALA A 166 4.58 -32.90 10.40
N ILE A 167 5.34 -31.88 10.05
CA ILE A 167 5.84 -31.66 8.67
C ILE A 167 6.70 -32.85 8.21
N LYS A 168 7.65 -33.32 9.05
CA LYS A 168 8.54 -34.45 8.75
C LYS A 168 7.76 -35.72 8.50
N LEU A 169 6.73 -35.98 9.28
CA LEU A 169 5.89 -37.18 9.15
C LEU A 169 4.99 -37.15 7.91
N THR A 170 4.59 -35.94 7.45
CA THR A 170 3.69 -35.77 6.29
C THR A 170 4.46 -35.85 4.97
N ASP A 171 5.65 -35.29 4.91
CA ASP A 171 6.46 -35.22 3.69
C ASP A 171 7.96 -35.25 4.06
N PRO A 172 8.69 -36.34 3.74
CA PRO A 172 10.13 -36.45 4.01
C PRO A 172 10.90 -35.32 3.31
N GLY A 173 11.68 -34.54 4.07
CA GLY A 173 12.44 -33.42 3.52
C GLY A 173 12.75 -32.34 4.58
N PRO A 174 13.30 -31.20 4.20
CA PRO A 174 13.63 -30.14 5.15
C PRO A 174 12.35 -29.53 5.74
N VAL A 175 12.37 -29.23 7.04
CA VAL A 175 11.25 -28.58 7.75
C VAL A 175 11.15 -27.09 7.39
N LEU A 176 12.31 -26.47 7.19
CA LEU A 176 12.43 -25.05 6.87
C LEU A 176 12.58 -24.85 5.37
N PHE A 177 11.94 -23.81 4.87
CA PHE A 177 12.07 -23.32 3.51
C PHE A 177 12.78 -21.96 3.54
N TRP A 178 13.72 -21.77 2.64
CA TRP A 178 14.51 -20.57 2.49
C TRP A 178 14.30 -19.97 1.11
N GLN A 179 14.17 -18.65 1.05
CA GLN A 179 14.04 -17.92 -0.21
C GLN A 179 14.78 -16.59 -0.13
N THR A 180 15.48 -16.22 -1.20
CA THR A 180 16.13 -14.91 -1.30
C THR A 180 15.07 -13.82 -1.47
N ARG A 181 15.19 -12.78 -0.67
CA ARG A 181 14.33 -11.61 -0.67
C ARG A 181 15.19 -10.35 -0.64
N VAL A 182 14.61 -9.23 -1.07
CA VAL A 182 15.27 -7.92 -1.01
C VAL A 182 14.95 -7.24 0.31
N GLY A 183 16.00 -6.85 1.02
CA GLY A 183 15.95 -6.17 2.31
C GLY A 183 16.18 -4.67 2.21
N ARG A 184 16.60 -4.09 3.36
CA ARG A 184 16.97 -2.66 3.46
C ARG A 184 18.17 -2.37 2.54
N ASN A 185 18.17 -1.19 1.92
CA ASN A 185 19.19 -0.72 0.98
C ASN A 185 19.41 -1.68 -0.21
N ARG A 186 18.37 -2.46 -0.55
CA ARG A 186 18.39 -3.48 -1.62
C ARG A 186 19.33 -4.66 -1.35
N GLU A 187 19.80 -4.84 -0.13
CA GLU A 187 20.66 -5.97 0.22
C GLU A 187 19.82 -7.26 0.23
N PRO A 188 20.25 -8.31 -0.50
CA PRO A 188 19.56 -9.59 -0.49
C PRO A 188 19.76 -10.30 0.85
N PHE A 189 18.71 -10.94 1.35
CA PHE A 189 18.77 -11.80 2.53
C PHE A 189 17.93 -13.05 2.33
N ARG A 190 18.15 -14.08 3.15
CA ARG A 190 17.39 -15.32 3.09
C ARG A 190 16.30 -15.33 4.15
N ILE A 191 15.05 -15.18 3.70
CA ILE A 191 13.89 -15.33 4.59
C ILE A 191 13.69 -16.82 4.91
N VAL A 192 13.33 -17.12 6.15
CA VAL A 192 13.08 -18.48 6.63
C VAL A 192 11.61 -18.67 7.01
N LYS A 193 10.97 -19.74 6.55
CA LYS A 193 9.60 -20.12 6.96
C LYS A 193 9.45 -21.64 7.08
N LEU A 194 8.39 -22.10 7.72
CA LEU A 194 8.06 -23.51 7.71
C LEU A 194 7.61 -23.93 6.31
N ARG A 195 8.02 -25.13 5.92
CA ARG A 195 7.62 -25.71 4.63
C ARG A 195 6.15 -26.08 4.64
N THR A 196 5.40 -25.52 3.71
CA THR A 196 3.96 -25.77 3.53
C THR A 196 3.62 -26.51 2.24
N MET A 197 4.61 -26.69 1.35
CA MET A 197 4.48 -27.35 0.06
C MET A 197 5.34 -28.60 0.00
N ARG A 198 4.95 -29.58 -0.83
CA ARG A 198 5.73 -30.80 -1.07
C ARG A 198 7.08 -30.49 -1.68
N SER A 199 8.08 -31.28 -1.32
CA SER A 199 9.46 -31.15 -1.84
C SER A 199 9.63 -31.79 -3.22
N THR A 200 8.75 -32.71 -3.60
CA THR A 200 8.82 -33.44 -4.87
C THR A 200 8.26 -32.55 -5.98
N PRO A 201 8.97 -32.33 -7.10
CA PRO A 201 8.35 -31.73 -8.26
C PRO A 201 7.16 -32.58 -8.73
N PRO A 202 6.11 -31.98 -9.32
CA PRO A 202 5.03 -32.73 -9.94
C PRO A 202 5.63 -33.68 -10.99
N PRO A 203 5.00 -34.87 -11.24
CA PRO A 203 5.49 -35.80 -12.26
C PRO A 203 5.73 -35.08 -13.58
N ALA A 204 6.76 -35.48 -14.30
CA ALA A 204 7.27 -34.84 -15.51
C ALA A 204 6.29 -34.81 -16.72
N GLU A 205 5.05 -35.23 -16.54
CA GLU A 205 4.01 -35.25 -17.59
C GLU A 205 3.43 -33.87 -17.97
N GLN A 206 3.85 -32.81 -17.27
CA GLN A 206 3.46 -31.45 -17.64
C GLN A 206 4.69 -30.61 -17.98
N THR A 207 5.46 -31.06 -18.97
CA THR A 207 6.38 -30.15 -19.68
C THR A 207 5.50 -29.20 -20.51
N PRO A 208 5.47 -27.90 -20.22
CA PRO A 208 4.67 -26.98 -20.99
C PRO A 208 5.24 -26.88 -22.39
N THR A 209 4.46 -27.24 -23.40
CA THR A 209 4.74 -26.86 -24.79
C THR A 209 4.75 -25.32 -24.87
N MET A 210 5.85 -24.77 -25.40
CA MET A 210 5.98 -23.33 -25.68
C MET A 210 4.76 -22.87 -26.49
N GLY A 211 3.92 -22.02 -25.91
CA GLY A 211 2.80 -21.40 -26.62
C GLY A 211 1.45 -21.34 -25.90
N ALA A 212 1.30 -21.94 -24.72
CA ALA A 212 0.10 -21.77 -23.92
C ALA A 212 0.28 -20.65 -22.87
N ASP A 213 -0.75 -19.83 -22.67
CA ASP A 213 -0.84 -18.84 -21.57
C ASP A 213 -0.76 -19.55 -20.21
N PHE A 214 0.47 -19.80 -19.73
CA PHE A 214 0.66 -20.38 -18.39
C PHE A 214 0.40 -19.31 -17.35
N PRO A 215 -0.43 -19.62 -16.31
CA PRO A 215 -0.48 -18.77 -15.14
C PRO A 215 0.94 -18.65 -14.58
N ASP A 216 1.39 -17.43 -14.37
CA ASP A 216 2.72 -17.10 -13.90
C ASP A 216 3.03 -17.89 -12.63
N THR A 217 3.85 -18.97 -12.75
CA THR A 217 4.19 -19.89 -11.65
C THR A 217 4.96 -19.21 -10.52
N ARG A 218 5.34 -17.93 -10.71
CA ARG A 218 5.94 -17.08 -9.68
C ARG A 218 4.97 -16.74 -8.55
N TYR A 219 3.66 -16.83 -8.80
CA TYR A 219 2.62 -16.57 -7.81
C TYR A 219 1.94 -17.85 -7.34
N THR A 220 1.70 -17.97 -6.04
CA THR A 220 0.96 -19.09 -5.47
C THR A 220 -0.53 -18.87 -5.73
N GLN A 221 -1.17 -19.81 -6.43
CA GLN A 221 -2.61 -19.80 -6.64
C GLN A 221 -3.36 -20.15 -5.34
N THR A 222 -4.65 -19.77 -5.27
CA THR A 222 -5.48 -20.00 -4.08
C THR A 222 -5.65 -21.50 -3.77
N GLU A 223 -5.71 -22.35 -4.81
CA GLU A 223 -5.80 -23.82 -4.71
C GLU A 223 -4.58 -24.46 -5.38
N ASP A 224 -3.42 -24.30 -4.78
CA ASP A 224 -2.19 -24.90 -5.29
C ASP A 224 -2.07 -26.36 -4.80
N PRO A 225 -2.07 -27.37 -5.71
CA PRO A 225 -2.05 -28.78 -5.33
C PRO A 225 -0.77 -29.22 -4.62
N ARG A 226 0.27 -28.39 -4.67
CA ARG A 226 1.53 -28.64 -3.97
C ARG A 226 1.41 -28.41 -2.48
N ILE A 227 0.38 -27.70 -2.00
CA ILE A 227 0.22 -27.40 -0.58
C ILE A 227 -0.22 -28.68 0.16
N THR A 228 0.51 -29.03 1.22
CA THR A 228 0.14 -30.17 2.07
C THR A 228 -1.06 -29.85 2.96
N ARG A 229 -1.76 -30.88 3.49
CA ARG A 229 -2.87 -30.65 4.45
C ARG A 229 -2.42 -29.85 5.67
N ILE A 230 -1.25 -30.16 6.22
CA ILE A 230 -0.61 -29.40 7.28
C ILE A 230 -0.27 -27.98 6.78
N GLY A 231 0.24 -27.85 5.56
CA GLY A 231 0.55 -26.56 4.94
C GLY A 231 -0.67 -25.62 4.87
N HIS A 232 -1.85 -26.13 4.55
CA HIS A 232 -3.09 -25.33 4.57
C HIS A 232 -3.39 -24.80 5.97
N PHE A 233 -3.27 -25.64 7.01
CA PHE A 233 -3.45 -25.21 8.39
C PHE A 233 -2.43 -24.15 8.80
N LEU A 234 -1.14 -24.35 8.49
CA LEU A 234 -0.08 -23.43 8.83
C LEU A 234 -0.27 -22.07 8.16
N ARG A 235 -0.64 -22.03 6.88
CA ARG A 235 -0.93 -20.80 6.15
C ARG A 235 -2.16 -20.08 6.71
N LYS A 236 -3.21 -20.82 7.04
CA LYS A 236 -4.43 -20.24 7.66
C LYS A 236 -4.15 -19.60 9.00
N THR A 237 -3.29 -20.22 9.82
CA THR A 237 -2.90 -19.74 11.15
C THR A 237 -1.68 -18.80 11.14
N ARG A 238 -1.05 -18.58 9.99
CA ARG A 238 0.21 -17.83 9.84
C ARG A 238 1.38 -18.38 10.65
N LEU A 239 1.28 -19.62 11.15
CA LEU A 239 2.37 -20.28 11.87
C LEU A 239 3.60 -20.56 11.00
N ASP A 240 3.40 -20.67 9.69
CA ASP A 240 4.49 -20.82 8.73
C ASP A 240 5.43 -19.60 8.68
N GLU A 241 4.96 -18.42 9.04
CA GLU A 241 5.74 -17.19 9.06
C GLU A 241 6.44 -16.91 10.40
N VAL A 242 6.14 -17.66 11.47
CA VAL A 242 6.78 -17.48 12.80
C VAL A 242 8.32 -17.56 12.74
N PRO A 243 8.97 -18.42 11.92
CA PRO A 243 10.43 -18.40 11.81
C PRO A 243 11.03 -17.10 11.27
N HIS A 244 10.24 -16.19 10.66
CA HIS A 244 10.71 -14.84 10.29
C HIS A 244 11.23 -14.05 11.50
N LEU A 245 10.77 -14.37 12.72
CA LEU A 245 11.30 -13.79 13.95
C LEU A 245 12.82 -14.00 14.07
N TRP A 246 13.36 -15.09 13.51
CA TRP A 246 14.80 -15.30 13.42
C TRP A 246 15.49 -14.26 12.51
N ASN A 247 14.87 -13.91 11.37
CA ASN A 247 15.38 -12.84 10.51
C ASN A 247 15.31 -11.47 11.22
N VAL A 248 14.28 -11.26 12.07
CA VAL A 248 14.21 -10.07 12.93
C VAL A 248 15.38 -10.04 13.91
N LEU A 249 15.69 -11.14 14.61
CA LEU A 249 16.83 -11.20 15.53
C LEU A 249 18.16 -10.92 14.84
N LYS A 250 18.35 -11.41 13.62
CA LYS A 250 19.54 -11.12 12.81
C LYS A 250 19.65 -9.68 12.37
N GLY A 251 18.53 -8.92 12.31
CA GLY A 251 18.50 -7.55 11.84
C GLY A 251 18.21 -7.40 10.33
N GLU A 252 17.90 -8.49 9.66
CA GLU A 252 17.51 -8.53 8.25
C GLU A 252 16.08 -8.00 8.06
N MET A 253 15.23 -8.19 9.09
CA MET A 253 13.84 -7.75 9.14
C MET A 253 13.53 -6.94 10.41
N SER A 254 12.36 -6.30 10.41
CA SER A 254 11.65 -5.74 11.56
C SER A 254 10.34 -6.49 11.76
N LEU A 255 9.70 -6.35 12.91
CA LEU A 255 8.33 -6.84 13.10
C LEU A 255 7.36 -6.12 12.16
N ILE A 256 7.55 -4.81 11.98
CA ILE A 256 6.66 -3.94 11.20
C ILE A 256 7.45 -3.20 10.14
N GLY A 257 6.99 -3.28 8.90
CA GLY A 257 7.58 -2.65 7.72
C GLY A 257 6.93 -3.13 6.42
N PRO A 258 7.38 -2.63 5.27
CA PRO A 258 6.98 -3.15 3.97
C PRO A 258 7.26 -4.65 3.84
N ARG A 259 6.38 -5.39 3.16
CA ARG A 259 6.62 -6.84 2.96
C ARG A 259 7.87 -7.08 2.12
N ALA A 260 8.75 -7.99 2.56
CA ALA A 260 9.91 -8.41 1.77
C ALA A 260 9.45 -9.09 0.48
N GLU A 261 9.86 -8.56 -0.67
CA GLU A 261 9.52 -9.13 -1.98
C GLU A 261 10.63 -10.06 -2.49
N TRP A 262 10.22 -11.00 -3.34
CA TRP A 262 11.15 -11.92 -3.99
C TRP A 262 12.08 -11.14 -4.94
N ASP A 263 13.38 -11.38 -4.86
CA ASP A 263 14.41 -10.71 -5.66
C ASP A 263 14.14 -10.78 -7.17
N ALA A 264 13.66 -11.91 -7.67
CA ALA A 264 13.30 -12.09 -9.08
C ALA A 264 12.16 -11.18 -9.56
N LEU A 265 11.30 -10.69 -8.65
CA LEU A 265 10.20 -9.78 -8.99
C LEU A 265 10.60 -8.31 -8.84
N VAL A 266 11.55 -8.00 -7.97
CA VAL A 266 11.92 -6.61 -7.65
C VAL A 266 12.45 -5.88 -8.88
N THR A 267 13.27 -6.52 -9.70
CA THR A 267 13.80 -5.93 -10.95
C THR A 267 12.68 -5.54 -11.91
N ASP A 268 11.69 -6.41 -12.06
CA ASP A 268 10.50 -6.17 -12.90
C ASP A 268 9.65 -5.01 -12.36
N TYR A 269 9.46 -4.97 -11.04
CA TYR A 269 8.67 -3.92 -10.40
C TYR A 269 9.37 -2.56 -10.45
N GLU A 270 10.68 -2.52 -10.25
CA GLU A 270 11.46 -1.28 -10.36
C GLU A 270 11.43 -0.68 -11.78
N ALA A 271 11.37 -1.52 -12.81
CA ALA A 271 11.24 -1.08 -14.19
C ALA A 271 9.83 -0.54 -14.54
N LYS A 272 8.79 -1.04 -13.87
CA LYS A 272 7.38 -0.74 -14.20
C LYS A 272 6.70 0.24 -13.25
N ILE A 273 7.19 0.34 -12.01
CA ILE A 273 6.54 1.12 -10.95
C ILE A 273 7.48 2.25 -10.52
N PRO A 274 7.08 3.51 -10.72
CA PRO A 274 7.86 4.65 -10.26
C PRO A 274 8.11 4.59 -8.75
N CYS A 275 9.29 5.02 -8.32
CA CYS A 275 9.65 5.12 -6.91
C CYS A 275 9.61 3.79 -6.12
N TYR A 276 9.54 2.63 -6.80
CA TYR A 276 9.47 1.33 -6.14
C TYR A 276 10.62 1.07 -5.17
N HIS A 277 11.83 1.50 -5.51
CA HIS A 277 13.03 1.33 -4.71
C HIS A 277 12.98 2.02 -3.33
N PHE A 278 12.12 3.03 -3.14
CA PHE A 278 12.00 3.72 -1.85
C PHE A 278 11.49 2.81 -0.73
N ARG A 279 10.77 1.75 -1.04
CA ARG A 279 10.34 0.79 -0.03
C ARG A 279 11.49 0.05 0.65
N HIS A 280 12.66 0.00 0.00
CA HIS A 280 13.88 -0.61 0.51
C HIS A 280 14.72 0.34 1.41
N LEU A 281 14.25 1.55 1.66
CA LEU A 281 14.91 2.47 2.59
C LEU A 281 14.79 2.02 4.05
N VAL A 282 13.80 1.20 4.38
CA VAL A 282 13.56 0.64 5.71
C VAL A 282 13.70 -0.88 5.70
N ARG A 283 13.86 -1.50 6.90
CA ARG A 283 13.82 -2.96 7.00
C ARG A 283 12.44 -3.48 6.62
N PRO A 284 12.35 -4.58 5.86
CA PRO A 284 11.06 -5.22 5.60
C PRO A 284 10.45 -5.77 6.90
N GLY A 285 9.12 -5.81 6.96
CA GLY A 285 8.37 -6.27 8.12
C GLY A 285 7.72 -7.65 7.93
N ILE A 286 7.41 -8.32 9.03
CA ILE A 286 6.52 -9.48 9.06
C ILE A 286 5.10 -9.03 8.72
N THR A 287 4.66 -7.93 9.31
CA THR A 287 3.44 -7.21 8.95
C THR A 287 3.74 -5.76 8.61
N GLY A 288 2.78 -5.06 8.00
CA GLY A 288 2.99 -3.68 7.60
C GLY A 288 1.70 -2.97 7.20
N TRP A 289 1.82 -1.66 6.99
CA TRP A 289 0.68 -0.79 6.69
C TRP A 289 -0.06 -1.21 5.41
N ALA A 290 0.66 -1.56 4.36
CA ALA A 290 0.07 -2.08 3.12
C ALA A 290 -0.67 -3.40 3.36
N GLN A 291 -0.09 -4.33 4.14
CA GLN A 291 -0.65 -5.66 4.38
C GLN A 291 -1.99 -5.63 5.13
N ILE A 292 -2.21 -4.62 6.00
CA ILE A 292 -3.46 -4.48 6.76
C ILE A 292 -4.53 -3.63 6.05
N ASN A 293 -4.16 -2.83 5.04
CA ASN A 293 -5.07 -1.91 4.37
C ASN A 293 -5.42 -2.32 2.94
N TYR A 294 -4.62 -3.20 2.30
CA TYR A 294 -4.82 -3.65 0.94
C TYR A 294 -4.94 -5.18 0.87
N PRO A 295 -5.93 -5.72 0.15
CA PRO A 295 -6.10 -7.17 0.03
C PRO A 295 -4.95 -7.81 -0.75
N TYR A 296 -4.85 -9.12 -0.66
CA TYR A 296 -3.86 -9.87 -1.41
C TYR A 296 -4.13 -9.72 -2.91
N GLY A 297 -3.12 -9.31 -3.65
CA GLY A 297 -3.11 -9.20 -5.09
C GLY A 297 -1.67 -9.33 -5.60
N ALA A 298 -1.51 -9.83 -6.82
CA ALA A 298 -0.20 -10.17 -7.39
C ALA A 298 0.10 -9.40 -8.69
N SER A 299 -0.84 -8.58 -9.17
CA SER A 299 -0.64 -7.77 -10.37
C SER A 299 0.32 -6.59 -10.11
N VAL A 300 0.83 -6.01 -11.19
CA VAL A 300 1.63 -4.77 -11.12
C VAL A 300 0.80 -3.63 -10.51
N GLU A 301 -0.49 -3.54 -10.85
CA GLU A 301 -1.41 -2.55 -10.29
C GLU A 301 -1.58 -2.75 -8.78
N ASP A 302 -1.78 -3.99 -8.30
CA ASP A 302 -1.87 -4.29 -6.87
C ASP A 302 -0.57 -3.91 -6.14
N THR A 303 0.57 -4.16 -6.77
CA THR A 303 1.89 -3.83 -6.22
C THR A 303 2.08 -2.31 -6.13
N LEU A 304 1.64 -1.56 -7.14
CA LEU A 304 1.62 -0.10 -7.11
C LEU A 304 0.74 0.42 -5.97
N ARG A 305 -0.48 -0.13 -5.80
CA ARG A 305 -1.38 0.25 -4.71
C ARG A 305 -0.82 -0.07 -3.33
N LYS A 306 -0.12 -1.19 -3.17
CA LYS A 306 0.59 -1.53 -1.92
C LYS A 306 1.73 -0.55 -1.65
N LEU A 307 2.45 -0.15 -2.68
CA LEU A 307 3.54 0.83 -2.56
C LEU A 307 3.03 2.18 -2.06
N GLU A 308 1.82 2.63 -2.46
CA GLU A 308 1.20 3.85 -1.95
C GLU A 308 1.09 3.85 -0.41
N TYR A 309 0.73 2.69 0.18
CA TYR A 309 0.67 2.51 1.64
C TYR A 309 2.06 2.33 2.26
N ASP A 310 2.97 1.59 1.60
CA ASP A 310 4.34 1.40 2.09
C ASP A 310 5.07 2.74 2.21
N LEU A 311 4.93 3.63 1.22
CA LEU A 311 5.55 4.96 1.25
C LEU A 311 4.94 5.86 2.33
N TYR A 312 3.63 5.78 2.54
CA TYR A 312 2.99 6.48 3.65
C TYR A 312 3.58 6.03 5.00
N TYR A 313 3.74 4.71 5.20
CA TYR A 313 4.38 4.18 6.39
C TYR A 313 5.81 4.70 6.56
N ILE A 314 6.62 4.69 5.51
CA ILE A 314 8.02 5.14 5.53
C ILE A 314 8.13 6.62 5.91
N ARG A 315 7.16 7.43 5.46
CA ARG A 315 7.12 8.88 5.78
C ARG A 315 6.63 9.18 7.19
N HIS A 316 5.71 8.37 7.73
CA HIS A 316 4.98 8.66 8.97
C HIS A 316 5.16 7.63 10.08
N PHE A 317 6.07 6.65 9.93
CA PHE A 317 6.15 5.60 10.92
C PHE A 317 6.52 6.11 12.32
N SER A 318 5.82 5.58 13.30
CA SER A 318 5.94 5.95 14.72
C SER A 318 5.54 4.74 15.56
N PHE A 319 5.88 4.76 16.86
CA PHE A 319 5.44 3.69 17.78
C PHE A 319 3.92 3.57 17.85
N VAL A 320 3.19 4.67 17.74
CA VAL A 320 1.70 4.67 17.71
C VAL A 320 1.19 3.97 16.46
N MET A 321 1.79 4.26 15.30
CA MET A 321 1.43 3.61 14.04
C MET A 321 1.80 2.13 14.06
N ASP A 322 2.96 1.77 14.59
CA ASP A 322 3.39 0.38 14.74
C ASP A 322 2.42 -0.39 15.66
N ALA A 323 2.03 0.19 16.80
CA ALA A 323 1.03 -0.42 17.70
C ALA A 323 -0.33 -0.61 17.00
N ALA A 324 -0.80 0.38 16.24
CA ALA A 324 -2.04 0.27 15.46
C ALA A 324 -1.96 -0.84 14.41
N ILE A 325 -0.81 -1.01 13.74
CA ILE A 325 -0.58 -2.10 12.77
C ILE A 325 -0.66 -3.46 13.47
N VAL A 326 -0.01 -3.63 14.63
CA VAL A 326 -0.05 -4.87 15.40
C VAL A 326 -1.48 -5.22 15.80
N LEU A 327 -2.22 -4.28 16.42
CA LEU A 327 -3.59 -4.50 16.85
C LEU A 327 -4.49 -4.90 15.67
N ARG A 328 -4.36 -4.22 14.54
CA ARG A 328 -5.15 -4.54 13.36
C ARG A 328 -4.74 -5.86 12.72
N THR A 329 -3.45 -6.22 12.75
CA THR A 329 -2.96 -7.54 12.30
C THR A 329 -3.59 -8.65 13.14
N VAL A 330 -3.54 -8.53 14.48
CA VAL A 330 -4.16 -9.51 15.39
C VAL A 330 -5.66 -9.61 15.14
N HIS A 331 -6.35 -8.49 14.97
CA HIS A 331 -7.79 -8.48 14.64
C HIS A 331 -8.09 -9.23 13.33
N LEU A 332 -7.29 -8.98 12.26
CA LEU A 332 -7.45 -9.66 10.98
C LEU A 332 -7.17 -11.17 11.08
N MET A 333 -6.21 -11.57 11.89
CA MET A 333 -5.90 -13.00 12.13
C MET A 333 -7.01 -13.71 12.87
N LEU A 334 -7.59 -13.08 13.90
CA LEU A 334 -8.63 -13.69 14.75
C LEU A 334 -9.98 -13.77 14.04
N PHE A 335 -10.36 -12.74 13.28
CA PHE A 335 -11.68 -12.64 12.66
C PHE A 335 -11.74 -13.02 11.18
N GLY A 336 -10.64 -13.56 10.63
CA GLY A 336 -10.63 -14.29 9.37
C GLY A 336 -10.92 -13.49 8.09
N LYS A 337 -10.90 -12.16 8.14
CA LYS A 337 -11.07 -11.29 6.95
C LYS A 337 -9.74 -10.98 6.23
N GLY A 338 -8.74 -11.79 6.44
CA GLY A 338 -7.40 -11.62 5.88
C GLY A 338 -7.15 -12.52 4.66
N ARG A 339 -8.00 -12.41 3.63
CA ARG A 339 -7.68 -12.83 2.23
C ARG A 339 -8.48 -12.03 1.26
#